data_7ad250ed48ee8e79e08a21219c7e549f
#
_entry.id   7ad250ed48ee8e79e08a21219c7e549f
#
_cell.length_a   1.000
_cell.length_b   1.000
_cell.length_c   1.000
_cell.angle_alpha   90.00
_cell.angle_beta   90.00
_cell.angle_gamma   90.00
#
_symmetry.space_group_name_H-M   'P 1'
#
loop_
_entity.id
_entity.type
_entity.pdbx_description
1 polymer ?
#
loop_
_entity_poly.entity_id
_entity_poly.type
_entity_poly.pdbx_seq_one_letter_code
_entity_poly.pdbx_strand_id
1 'polypeptide(L)'
;MISIISTPLAPQTAPKTGDKSPVVGVNSVPAPEKNQQTAELSKEQQVEVTRLKKVDQQTRAHEAAHKNTGGQYAGNASYSYTVGPDGKRYAVGGEVPIDVSPIKDDPEATIAKLDVVIAAALAPSQPSAQDRKIAATAVTARNQARTELLEKNR
;
A
#
# COMPACT_ATOMS: atom_id res chain seq x y z
N MET A 1 22.21 -31.54 31.42
CA MET A 1 23.30 -32.30 30.81
C MET A 1 23.50 -31.75 29.42
N ILE A 2 24.54 -30.98 29.29
CA ILE A 2 25.78 -31.18 28.51
C ILE A 2 25.56 -30.76 27.07
N SER A 3 26.13 -29.77 26.62
CA SER A 3 27.45 -29.13 26.43
C SER A 3 27.66 -28.87 24.97
N ILE A 4 27.89 -27.60 24.75
CA ILE A 4 29.04 -26.91 24.15
C ILE A 4 29.70 -27.67 22.97
N ILE A 5 30.05 -26.92 21.87
CA ILE A 5 31.39 -26.34 21.71
C ILE A 5 31.40 -25.36 20.52
N SER A 6 31.89 -24.19 20.83
CA SER A 6 32.59 -23.21 20.00
C SER A 6 33.76 -23.80 19.23
N THR A 7 34.18 -23.23 18.11
CA THR A 7 35.47 -22.53 18.02
C THR A 7 35.70 -21.98 16.61
N PRO A 8 36.36 -20.80 16.49
CA PRO A 8 36.66 -20.10 15.24
C PRO A 8 38.03 -20.54 14.68
N LEU A 9 38.24 -20.31 13.42
CA LEU A 9 39.60 -20.35 12.87
C LEU A 9 39.86 -19.15 11.97
N ALA A 10 40.86 -18.41 12.33
CA ALA A 10 41.43 -17.23 11.71
C ALA A 10 42.55 -17.62 10.70
N PRO A 11 43.29 -16.64 10.16
CA PRO A 11 43.56 -16.46 8.73
C PRO A 11 44.97 -16.98 8.32
N GLN A 12 45.20 -17.17 7.03
CA GLN A 12 46.58 -17.35 6.53
C GLN A 12 46.82 -16.55 5.26
N THR A 13 47.62 -15.60 5.42
CA THR A 13 48.76 -14.99 4.73
C THR A 13 49.12 -15.45 3.31
N ALA A 14 49.37 -14.44 2.51
CA ALA A 14 50.02 -14.45 1.18
C ALA A 14 51.46 -14.95 1.22
N PRO A 15 52.05 -15.28 0.05
CA PRO A 15 53.28 -14.58 -0.30
C PRO A 15 53.34 -13.97 -1.71
N LYS A 16 54.16 -12.96 -1.78
CA LYS A 16 54.67 -12.21 -2.94
C LYS A 16 55.68 -13.00 -3.78
N THR A 17 55.77 -12.62 -5.02
CA THR A 17 56.92 -12.36 -5.91
C THR A 17 56.56 -12.85 -7.31
N GLY A 18 56.66 -12.18 -8.40
CA GLY A 18 57.58 -11.21 -8.93
C GLY A 18 57.80 -11.53 -10.39
N ASP A 19 57.77 -10.54 -11.20
CA ASP A 19 58.56 -10.31 -12.40
C ASP A 19 57.92 -10.40 -13.80
N LYS A 20 58.01 -9.23 -14.42
CA LYS A 20 58.21 -8.86 -15.84
C LYS A 20 57.20 -9.23 -16.93
N SER A 21 56.68 -8.11 -17.44
CA SER A 21 56.07 -7.87 -18.76
C SER A 21 56.92 -8.39 -19.96
N PRO A 22 56.37 -8.53 -21.20
CA PRO A 22 55.75 -7.38 -21.89
C PRO A 22 54.51 -7.68 -22.77
N VAL A 23 53.71 -6.61 -22.86
CA VAL A 23 52.91 -6.09 -23.99
C VAL A 23 52.49 -7.00 -25.14
N VAL A 24 51.23 -7.02 -25.47
CA VAL A 24 50.57 -6.58 -26.74
C VAL A 24 49.15 -7.13 -26.76
N GLY A 25 48.17 -6.32 -27.13
CA GLY A 25 46.85 -6.79 -27.48
C GLY A 25 45.73 -5.99 -26.80
N VAL A 26 45.56 -4.78 -27.18
CA VAL A 26 44.34 -4.00 -27.01
C VAL A 26 43.15 -4.76 -27.56
N ASN A 27 42.29 -5.22 -26.71
CA ASN A 27 40.90 -5.40 -27.07
C ASN A 27 40.08 -4.74 -25.93
N SER A 28 39.83 -3.45 -26.13
CA SER A 28 38.83 -2.71 -25.40
C SER A 28 37.50 -3.35 -25.73
N VAL A 29 37.00 -4.17 -24.79
CA VAL A 29 35.59 -4.53 -24.72
C VAL A 29 34.90 -3.24 -24.30
N PRO A 30 34.07 -2.62 -25.14
CA PRO A 30 33.27 -1.50 -24.68
C PRO A 30 32.36 -2.02 -23.57
N ALA A 31 32.44 -1.39 -22.41
CA ALA A 31 31.46 -1.57 -21.36
C ALA A 31 30.06 -1.40 -21.99
N PRO A 32 29.05 -2.17 -21.54
CA PRO A 32 27.70 -1.96 -22.03
C PRO A 32 27.28 -0.54 -21.64
N GLU A 33 27.33 0.35 -22.61
CA GLU A 33 26.68 1.64 -22.52
C GLU A 33 25.24 1.33 -22.14
N LYS A 34 24.82 1.75 -20.95
CA LYS A 34 23.42 1.86 -20.59
C LYS A 34 22.81 2.85 -21.57
N ASN A 35 22.31 2.30 -22.66
CA ASN A 35 21.50 3.02 -23.62
C ASN A 35 20.21 3.43 -22.90
N GLN A 36 20.26 4.55 -22.19
CA GLN A 36 19.09 5.28 -21.71
C GLN A 36 18.51 6.02 -22.92
N GLN A 37 18.14 5.25 -23.94
CA GLN A 37 17.16 5.72 -24.89
C GLN A 37 15.85 5.87 -24.12
N THR A 38 15.55 7.06 -23.67
CA THR A 38 14.18 7.51 -23.44
C THR A 38 13.52 7.48 -24.82
N ALA A 39 13.09 6.30 -25.23
CA ALA A 39 12.28 6.16 -26.43
C ALA A 39 11.07 7.07 -26.24
N GLU A 40 10.93 8.05 -27.11
CA GLU A 40 9.73 8.89 -27.11
C GLU A 40 8.50 7.98 -27.23
N LEU A 41 7.55 8.15 -26.29
CA LEU A 41 6.33 7.36 -26.29
C LEU A 41 5.53 7.64 -27.56
N SER A 42 5.00 6.59 -28.17
CA SER A 42 4.05 6.78 -29.27
C SER A 42 2.82 7.59 -28.81
N LYS A 43 2.05 8.11 -29.76
CA LYS A 43 0.83 8.85 -29.42
C LYS A 43 -0.16 7.99 -28.62
N GLU A 44 -0.30 6.72 -28.97
CA GLU A 44 -1.15 5.74 -28.28
C GLU A 44 -0.66 5.50 -26.85
N GLN A 45 0.67 5.38 -26.67
CA GLN A 45 1.26 5.24 -25.33
C GLN A 45 1.08 6.50 -24.49
N GLN A 46 1.16 7.69 -25.07
CA GLN A 46 0.90 8.95 -24.37
C GLN A 46 -0.56 9.07 -23.92
N VAL A 47 -1.49 8.62 -24.74
CA VAL A 47 -2.92 8.55 -24.37
C VAL A 47 -3.12 7.59 -23.20
N GLU A 48 -2.52 6.42 -23.25
CA GLU A 48 -2.62 5.44 -22.16
C GLU A 48 -2.01 5.98 -20.87
N VAL A 49 -0.85 6.62 -20.91
CA VAL A 49 -0.24 7.27 -19.73
C VAL A 49 -1.18 8.33 -19.16
N THR A 50 -1.84 9.12 -20.00
CA THR A 50 -2.79 10.15 -19.56
C THR A 50 -3.99 9.51 -18.87
N ARG A 51 -4.53 8.42 -19.43
CA ARG A 51 -5.59 7.62 -18.83
C ARG A 51 -5.20 7.09 -17.45
N LEU A 52 -4.01 6.47 -17.35
CA LEU A 52 -3.49 5.90 -16.11
C LEU A 52 -3.28 6.96 -15.03
N LYS A 53 -2.76 8.14 -15.37
CA LYS A 53 -2.65 9.28 -14.44
C LYS A 53 -4.00 9.69 -13.88
N LYS A 54 -5.04 9.75 -14.72
CA LYS A 54 -6.39 10.08 -14.27
C LYS A 54 -6.94 9.01 -13.31
N VAL A 55 -6.76 7.74 -13.65
CA VAL A 55 -7.18 6.62 -12.78
C VAL A 55 -6.45 6.67 -11.43
N ASP A 56 -5.11 6.85 -11.42
CA ASP A 56 -4.31 6.96 -10.20
C ASP A 56 -4.82 8.11 -9.31
N GLN A 57 -5.06 9.28 -9.88
CA GLN A 57 -5.59 10.42 -9.15
C GLN A 57 -6.97 10.13 -8.55
N GLN A 58 -7.87 9.52 -9.32
CA GLN A 58 -9.21 9.17 -8.87
C GLN A 58 -9.17 8.12 -7.75
N THR A 59 -8.36 7.08 -7.90
CA THR A 59 -8.17 6.04 -6.88
C THR A 59 -7.66 6.66 -5.58
N ARG A 60 -6.62 7.48 -5.63
CA ARG A 60 -6.07 8.13 -4.43
C ARG A 60 -7.06 9.09 -3.77
N ALA A 61 -7.83 9.84 -4.55
CA ALA A 61 -8.87 10.72 -4.03
C ALA A 61 -10.00 9.93 -3.36
N HIS A 62 -10.36 8.77 -3.90
CA HIS A 62 -11.33 7.85 -3.32
C HIS A 62 -10.88 7.37 -1.94
N GLU A 63 -9.68 6.79 -1.84
CA GLU A 63 -9.14 6.31 -0.57
C GLU A 63 -8.92 7.44 0.45
N ALA A 64 -8.51 8.61 -0.03
CA ALA A 64 -8.37 9.79 0.84
C ALA A 64 -9.71 10.24 1.44
N ALA A 65 -10.82 10.13 0.70
CA ALA A 65 -12.15 10.45 1.22
C ALA A 65 -12.54 9.52 2.38
N HIS A 66 -12.35 8.20 2.24
CA HIS A 66 -12.57 7.25 3.31
C HIS A 66 -11.71 7.56 4.54
N LYS A 67 -10.40 7.75 4.32
CA LYS A 67 -9.44 8.00 5.39
C LYS A 67 -9.72 9.28 6.16
N ASN A 68 -9.99 10.37 5.44
CA ASN A 68 -10.21 11.68 6.06
C ASN A 68 -11.51 11.70 6.87
N THR A 69 -12.58 11.06 6.37
CA THR A 69 -13.87 11.01 7.07
C THR A 69 -13.82 10.03 8.24
N GLY A 70 -13.15 8.89 8.08
CA GLY A 70 -13.08 7.84 9.10
C GLY A 70 -12.10 8.14 10.24
N GLY A 71 -11.13 9.02 10.02
CA GLY A 71 -10.16 9.46 11.03
C GLY A 71 -9.48 8.28 11.72
N GLN A 72 -9.65 8.18 13.04
CA GLN A 72 -9.07 7.12 13.86
C GLN A 72 -9.66 5.72 13.60
N TYR A 73 -10.84 5.63 13.02
CA TYR A 73 -11.52 4.38 12.71
C TYR A 73 -11.21 3.86 11.30
N ALA A 74 -10.47 4.62 10.50
CA ALA A 74 -9.99 4.24 9.19
C ALA A 74 -8.49 3.92 9.22
N GLY A 75 -8.12 2.73 8.75
CA GLY A 75 -6.74 2.30 8.63
C GLY A 75 -5.95 3.04 7.54
N ASN A 76 -4.79 2.55 7.20
CA ASN A 76 -4.01 3.09 6.08
C ASN A 76 -4.55 2.55 4.76
N ALA A 77 -4.56 3.41 3.74
CA ALA A 77 -4.91 3.01 2.39
C ALA A 77 -3.89 2.01 1.84
N SER A 78 -4.36 0.96 1.21
CA SER A 78 -3.60 0.06 0.36
C SER A 78 -3.95 0.29 -1.10
N TYR A 79 -3.00 0.01 -2.03
CA TYR A 79 -3.20 0.28 -3.45
C TYR A 79 -2.72 -0.89 -4.30
N SER A 80 -3.49 -1.19 -5.34
CA SER A 80 -3.09 -2.05 -6.44
C SER A 80 -2.55 -1.20 -7.57
N TYR A 81 -1.43 -1.63 -8.17
CA TYR A 81 -0.73 -0.83 -9.18
C TYR A 81 -0.64 -1.57 -10.51
N THR A 82 -0.64 -0.79 -11.59
CA THR A 82 -0.19 -1.21 -12.92
C THR A 82 1.01 -0.38 -13.36
N VAL A 83 1.82 -0.93 -14.28
CA VAL A 83 2.95 -0.20 -14.88
C VAL A 83 2.50 0.34 -16.22
N GLY A 84 2.70 1.63 -16.43
CA GLY A 84 2.40 2.29 -17.69
C GLY A 84 3.51 2.13 -18.73
N PRO A 85 3.25 2.52 -19.99
CA PRO A 85 4.23 2.49 -21.07
C PRO A 85 5.47 3.36 -20.80
N ASP A 86 5.37 4.32 -19.89
CA ASP A 86 6.45 5.19 -19.42
C ASP A 86 7.27 4.57 -18.28
N GLY A 87 7.03 3.29 -17.94
CA GLY A 87 7.71 2.56 -16.87
C GLY A 87 7.29 2.98 -15.46
N LYS A 88 6.33 3.89 -15.29
CA LYS A 88 5.84 4.34 -13.98
C LYS A 88 4.68 3.49 -13.48
N ARG A 89 4.55 3.45 -12.15
CA ARG A 89 3.46 2.74 -11.46
C ARG A 89 2.30 3.69 -11.22
N TYR A 90 1.08 3.23 -11.54
CA TYR A 90 -0.17 3.94 -11.36
C TYR A 90 -1.11 3.12 -10.49
N ALA A 91 -1.67 3.72 -9.46
CA ALA A 91 -2.71 3.07 -8.65
C ALA A 91 -3.98 2.92 -9.49
N VAL A 92 -4.46 1.69 -9.63
CA VAL A 92 -5.66 1.36 -10.40
C VAL A 92 -6.78 0.78 -9.53
N GLY A 93 -6.51 0.56 -8.26
CA GLY A 93 -7.45 0.15 -7.23
C GLY A 93 -6.85 0.44 -5.86
N GLY A 94 -7.70 0.56 -4.86
CA GLY A 94 -7.31 0.77 -3.49
C GLY A 94 -8.41 0.35 -2.52
N GLU A 95 -8.08 0.32 -1.25
CA GLU A 95 -9.02 0.13 -0.15
C GLU A 95 -8.49 0.77 1.13
N VAL A 96 -9.39 1.24 1.95
CA VAL A 96 -9.14 1.69 3.32
C VAL A 96 -9.94 0.79 4.27
N PRO A 97 -9.29 0.00 5.14
CA PRO A 97 -10.01 -0.78 6.13
C PRO A 97 -10.68 0.16 7.14
N ILE A 98 -11.97 -0.06 7.42
CA ILE A 98 -12.75 0.72 8.37
C ILE A 98 -13.21 -0.20 9.50
N ASP A 99 -12.97 0.21 10.74
CA ASP A 99 -13.28 -0.58 11.93
C ASP A 99 -14.75 -0.45 12.32
N VAL A 100 -15.54 -1.48 12.06
CA VAL A 100 -16.97 -1.59 12.38
C VAL A 100 -17.24 -2.27 13.74
N SER A 101 -16.21 -2.63 14.51
CA SER A 101 -16.35 -3.32 15.78
C SER A 101 -17.07 -2.45 16.83
N PRO A 102 -17.96 -2.97 17.65
CA PRO A 102 -18.54 -2.23 18.76
C PRO A 102 -17.49 -1.97 19.85
N ILE A 103 -17.71 -0.95 20.65
CA ILE A 103 -16.93 -0.68 21.87
C ILE A 103 -17.57 -1.48 23.00
N LYS A 104 -16.75 -2.33 23.62
CA LYS A 104 -17.21 -3.26 24.65
C LYS A 104 -17.86 -2.50 25.84
N ASP A 105 -19.03 -2.95 26.27
CA ASP A 105 -19.77 -2.44 27.43
C ASP A 105 -20.14 -0.94 27.36
N ASP A 106 -19.96 -0.32 26.18
CA ASP A 106 -20.29 1.09 25.95
C ASP A 106 -21.11 1.27 24.66
N PRO A 107 -22.43 1.09 24.74
CA PRO A 107 -23.32 1.25 23.60
C PRO A 107 -23.41 2.69 23.10
N GLU A 108 -23.25 3.69 23.97
CA GLU A 108 -23.28 5.11 23.57
C GLU A 108 -22.06 5.46 22.71
N ALA A 109 -20.85 5.13 23.16
CA ALA A 109 -19.64 5.31 22.39
C ALA A 109 -19.64 4.47 21.09
N THR A 110 -20.26 3.27 21.12
CA THR A 110 -20.47 2.44 19.93
C THR A 110 -21.32 3.15 18.88
N ILE A 111 -22.44 3.75 19.28
CA ILE A 111 -23.31 4.52 18.38
C ILE A 111 -22.52 5.66 17.74
N ALA A 112 -21.82 6.47 18.55
CA ALA A 112 -21.05 7.61 18.08
C ALA A 112 -19.94 7.18 17.09
N LYS A 113 -19.21 6.10 17.38
CA LYS A 113 -18.22 5.52 16.49
C LYS A 113 -18.84 5.09 15.17
N LEU A 114 -19.93 4.33 15.22
CA LEU A 114 -20.55 3.75 14.02
C LEU A 114 -21.21 4.80 13.14
N ASP A 115 -21.64 5.94 13.68
CA ASP A 115 -22.08 7.08 12.88
C ASP A 115 -20.93 7.64 12.03
N VAL A 116 -19.71 7.75 12.60
CA VAL A 116 -18.52 8.14 11.85
C VAL A 116 -18.14 7.08 10.81
N VAL A 117 -18.21 5.80 11.16
CA VAL A 117 -17.90 4.67 10.26
C VAL A 117 -18.84 4.65 9.04
N ILE A 118 -20.14 4.87 9.25
CA ILE A 118 -21.12 4.94 8.15
C ILE A 118 -20.80 6.11 7.23
N ALA A 119 -20.53 7.29 7.81
CA ALA A 119 -20.14 8.46 7.03
C ALA A 119 -18.85 8.22 6.26
N ALA A 120 -17.86 7.57 6.87
CA ALA A 120 -16.59 7.22 6.23
C ALA A 120 -16.77 6.26 5.07
N ALA A 121 -17.54 5.20 5.25
CA ALA A 121 -17.79 4.20 4.20
C ALA A 121 -18.51 4.81 2.97
N LEU A 122 -19.31 5.83 3.18
CA LEU A 122 -20.07 6.51 2.12
C LEU A 122 -19.44 7.84 1.66
N ALA A 123 -18.24 8.16 2.13
CA ALA A 123 -17.58 9.45 1.88
C ALA A 123 -17.24 9.73 0.40
N PRO A 124 -16.76 8.77 -0.42
CA PRO A 124 -16.54 9.03 -1.83
C PRO A 124 -17.85 9.30 -2.58
N SER A 125 -17.77 10.09 -3.65
CA SER A 125 -18.93 10.40 -4.49
C SER A 125 -19.57 9.17 -5.16
N GLN A 126 -18.79 8.10 -5.32
CA GLN A 126 -19.22 6.81 -5.87
C GLN A 126 -18.68 5.66 -5.01
N PRO A 127 -19.31 5.39 -3.84
CA PRO A 127 -18.88 4.30 -2.99
C PRO A 127 -18.97 2.95 -3.70
N SER A 128 -17.96 2.11 -3.54
CA SER A 128 -17.93 0.75 -4.10
C SER A 128 -19.01 -0.16 -3.50
N ALA A 129 -19.20 -1.34 -4.05
CA ALA A 129 -20.09 -2.34 -3.46
C ALA A 129 -19.60 -2.78 -2.07
N GLN A 130 -18.29 -2.84 -1.86
CA GLN A 130 -17.67 -3.15 -0.57
C GLN A 130 -17.95 -2.05 0.46
N ASP A 131 -17.81 -0.77 0.09
CA ASP A 131 -18.06 0.36 0.97
C ASP A 131 -19.52 0.39 1.45
N ARG A 132 -20.45 0.16 0.52
CA ARG A 132 -21.89 0.05 0.86
C ARG A 132 -22.18 -1.12 1.81
N LYS A 133 -21.46 -2.25 1.66
CA LYS A 133 -21.57 -3.40 2.56
C LYS A 133 -21.06 -3.05 3.96
N ILE A 134 -19.92 -2.36 4.06
CA ILE A 134 -19.38 -1.87 5.33
C ILE A 134 -20.38 -0.92 6.00
N ALA A 135 -20.94 0.04 5.26
CA ALA A 135 -21.96 0.95 5.77
C ALA A 135 -23.19 0.20 6.30
N ALA A 136 -23.70 -0.79 5.57
CA ALA A 136 -24.85 -1.59 5.99
C ALA A 136 -24.56 -2.40 7.27
N THR A 137 -23.35 -2.98 7.38
CA THR A 137 -22.91 -3.69 8.59
C THR A 137 -22.84 -2.73 9.78
N ALA A 138 -22.29 -1.54 9.59
CA ALA A 138 -22.22 -0.51 10.63
C ALA A 138 -23.61 -0.03 11.09
N VAL A 139 -24.56 0.13 10.16
CA VAL A 139 -25.95 0.47 10.49
C VAL A 139 -26.59 -0.61 11.37
N THR A 140 -26.39 -1.87 11.04
CA THR A 140 -26.93 -2.99 11.83
C THR A 140 -26.34 -2.99 13.25
N ALA A 141 -25.03 -2.90 13.38
CA ALA A 141 -24.36 -2.86 14.68
C ALA A 141 -24.76 -1.63 15.50
N ARG A 142 -24.94 -0.47 14.87
CA ARG A 142 -25.43 0.75 15.54
C ARG A 142 -26.85 0.56 16.09
N ASN A 143 -27.74 -0.08 15.34
CA ASN A 143 -29.11 -0.33 15.81
C ASN A 143 -29.12 -1.31 16.99
N GLN A 144 -28.23 -2.30 17.00
CA GLN A 144 -28.06 -3.18 18.17
C GLN A 144 -27.60 -2.39 19.39
N ALA A 145 -26.59 -1.55 19.26
CA ALA A 145 -26.09 -0.70 20.34
C ALA A 145 -27.18 0.26 20.87
N ARG A 146 -28.09 0.76 20.02
CA ARG A 146 -29.24 1.56 20.47
C ARG A 146 -30.19 0.75 21.31
N THR A 147 -30.46 -0.50 20.96
CA THR A 147 -31.32 -1.40 21.76
C THR A 147 -30.68 -1.67 23.12
N GLU A 148 -29.38 -1.99 23.14
CA GLU A 148 -28.63 -2.22 24.39
C GLU A 148 -28.63 -0.98 25.30
N LEU A 149 -28.49 0.22 24.73
CA LEU A 149 -28.56 1.47 25.48
C LEU A 149 -29.92 1.69 26.13
N LEU A 150 -31.02 1.37 25.40
CA LEU A 150 -32.37 1.47 25.94
C LEU A 150 -32.64 0.47 27.09
N GLU A 151 -32.11 -0.74 26.97
CA GLU A 151 -32.19 -1.77 27.99
C GLU A 151 -31.41 -1.40 29.26
N LYS A 152 -30.22 -0.82 29.07
CA LYS A 152 -29.36 -0.37 30.18
C LYS A 152 -29.99 0.79 31.00
N ASN A 153 -30.85 1.58 30.36
CA ASN A 153 -31.48 2.76 30.96
C ASN A 153 -32.90 2.46 31.52
N ARG A 154 -33.32 1.20 31.54
CA ARG A 154 -34.60 0.74 32.12
C ARG A 154 -34.47 0.31 33.56
#